data_81484c1d95b8b38aa896640b7752d3c7
#
_entry.id   81484c1d95b8b38aa896640b7752d3c7
#
_cell.length_a   1.000
_cell.length_b   1.000
_cell.length_c   1.000
_cell.angle_alpha   90.00
_cell.angle_beta   90.00
_cell.angle_gamma   90.00
#
_symmetry.space_group_name_H-M   'P 1'
#
loop_
_entity.id
_entity.type
_entity.pdbx_description
1 polymer ?
#
loop_
_entity_poly.entity_id
_entity_poly.type
_entity_poly.pdbx_seq_one_letter_code
_entity_poly.pdbx_strand_id
1 'polypeptide(L)'
;MLFALISSVTFAQNKGDITLSGGARGFNKQEFRQRVENYITKEANLTEEEAKAFFPIYNEYKDKQRQIHMSIHRLKKDVPAQGNEKAHEERLLKIARLNAEMAGLDSVYYKKICKAISAEKFFKILNIEDRMHRKMLQNYNKPRSRDNKTRP
;
A
#
# COMPACT_ATOMS: atom_id res chain seq x y z
N MET A 1 16.67 -49.59 -21.43
CA MET A 1 16.12 -48.47 -22.22
C MET A 1 14.98 -47.85 -21.45
N LEU A 2 15.24 -46.73 -20.80
CA LEU A 2 14.19 -45.92 -20.14
C LEU A 2 14.43 -44.47 -20.53
N PHE A 3 13.55 -43.97 -21.39
CA PHE A 3 13.53 -42.59 -21.82
C PHE A 3 12.88 -41.72 -20.73
N ALA A 4 13.63 -40.83 -20.11
CA ALA A 4 13.13 -39.80 -19.23
C ALA A 4 12.72 -38.59 -20.08
N LEU A 5 11.43 -38.36 -20.20
CA LEU A 5 10.84 -37.14 -20.79
C LEU A 5 11.02 -36.00 -19.79
N ILE A 6 11.93 -35.10 -20.09
CA ILE A 6 12.07 -33.81 -19.40
C ILE A 6 11.06 -32.88 -20.01
N SER A 7 9.92 -32.66 -19.32
CA SER A 7 8.96 -31.64 -19.68
C SER A 7 9.52 -30.26 -19.30
N SER A 8 9.99 -29.51 -20.29
CA SER A 8 10.40 -28.12 -20.15
C SER A 8 9.15 -27.26 -19.90
N VAL A 9 8.90 -26.91 -18.65
CA VAL A 9 7.90 -25.89 -18.32
C VAL A 9 8.54 -24.53 -18.64
N THR A 10 8.20 -23.98 -19.78
CA THR A 10 8.50 -22.59 -20.13
C THR A 10 7.70 -21.66 -19.22
N PHE A 11 8.39 -21.12 -18.21
CA PHE A 11 7.84 -20.10 -17.32
C PHE A 11 7.77 -18.77 -18.08
N ALA A 12 6.61 -18.48 -18.67
CA ALA A 12 6.35 -17.17 -19.26
C ALA A 12 6.42 -16.11 -18.15
N GLN A 13 7.46 -15.28 -18.20
CA GLN A 13 7.58 -14.09 -17.36
C GLN A 13 6.51 -13.08 -17.77
N ASN A 14 5.30 -13.26 -17.25
CA ASN A 14 4.29 -12.22 -17.31
C ASN A 14 4.64 -11.17 -16.24
N LYS A 15 5.27 -10.07 -16.65
CA LYS A 15 5.43 -8.87 -15.84
C LYS A 15 4.02 -8.35 -15.53
N GLY A 16 3.45 -8.82 -14.43
CA GLY A 16 2.12 -8.41 -13.96
C GLY A 16 2.13 -6.91 -13.68
N ASP A 17 1.72 -6.15 -14.68
CA ASP A 17 1.47 -4.72 -14.52
C ASP A 17 0.22 -4.59 -13.63
N ILE A 18 0.41 -4.04 -12.43
CA ILE A 18 -0.73 -3.73 -11.57
C ILE A 18 -1.43 -2.54 -12.22
N THR A 19 -2.39 -2.82 -13.08
CA THR A 19 -3.33 -1.80 -13.53
C THR A 19 -4.25 -1.47 -12.36
N LEU A 20 -3.88 -0.44 -11.61
CA LEU A 20 -4.72 0.16 -10.55
C LEU A 20 -5.88 0.99 -11.14
N SER A 21 -6.08 0.90 -12.45
CA SER A 21 -7.16 1.55 -13.17
C SER A 21 -8.45 0.75 -12.97
N GLY A 22 -9.26 1.16 -12.00
CA GLY A 22 -10.65 0.78 -11.90
C GLY A 22 -11.44 1.45 -13.02
N GLY A 23 -11.60 0.76 -14.17
CA GLY A 23 -12.56 1.20 -15.17
C GLY A 23 -13.96 1.10 -14.58
N ALA A 24 -14.79 2.12 -14.79
CA ALA A 24 -16.27 2.27 -14.68
C ALA A 24 -17.07 1.51 -13.60
N ARG A 25 -16.48 0.57 -12.85
CA ARG A 25 -17.04 -0.04 -11.64
C ARG A 25 -16.47 0.65 -10.43
N GLY A 26 -17.30 1.05 -9.48
CA GLY A 26 -16.89 1.76 -8.27
C GLY A 26 -15.69 1.07 -7.57
N PHE A 27 -14.81 1.86 -6.95
CA PHE A 27 -13.63 1.36 -6.23
C PHE A 27 -14.05 0.34 -5.15
N ASN A 28 -13.68 -0.94 -5.36
CA ASN A 28 -13.89 -1.99 -4.38
C ASN A 28 -12.66 -2.16 -3.50
N LYS A 29 -12.78 -1.71 -2.23
CA LYS A 29 -11.69 -1.77 -1.25
C LYS A 29 -11.17 -3.20 -1.05
N GLN A 30 -12.05 -4.20 -1.08
CA GLN A 30 -11.68 -5.59 -0.84
C GLN A 30 -10.90 -6.18 -2.01
N GLU A 31 -11.35 -5.94 -3.25
CA GLU A 31 -10.61 -6.35 -4.45
C GLU A 31 -9.24 -5.70 -4.52
N PHE A 32 -9.16 -4.41 -4.18
CA PHE A 32 -7.87 -3.71 -4.13
C PHE A 32 -6.93 -4.34 -3.10
N ARG A 33 -7.43 -4.63 -1.89
CA ARG A 33 -6.66 -5.29 -0.84
C ARG A 33 -6.14 -6.65 -1.32
N GLN A 34 -6.99 -7.48 -1.92
CA GLN A 34 -6.61 -8.78 -2.44
C GLN A 34 -5.52 -8.69 -3.52
N ARG A 35 -5.60 -7.71 -4.41
CA ARG A 35 -4.56 -7.48 -5.43
C ARG A 35 -3.22 -7.10 -4.80
N VAL A 36 -3.23 -6.26 -3.78
CA VAL A 36 -2.03 -5.86 -3.04
C VAL A 36 -1.43 -7.08 -2.32
N GLU A 37 -2.24 -7.88 -1.63
CA GLU A 37 -1.81 -9.09 -0.94
C GLU A 37 -1.18 -10.10 -1.91
N ASN A 38 -1.82 -10.39 -3.04
CA ASN A 38 -1.30 -11.28 -4.08
C ASN A 38 0.03 -10.77 -4.64
N TYR A 39 0.15 -9.47 -4.85
CA TYR A 39 1.37 -8.86 -5.36
C TYR A 39 2.52 -8.96 -4.34
N ILE A 40 2.26 -8.62 -3.08
CA ILE A 40 3.25 -8.74 -2.00
C ILE A 40 3.69 -10.18 -1.83
N THR A 41 2.75 -11.14 -1.79
CA THR A 41 3.04 -12.57 -1.67
C THR A 41 4.01 -13.04 -2.75
N LYS A 42 3.73 -12.68 -4.00
CA LYS A 42 4.57 -13.04 -5.14
C LYS A 42 5.94 -12.39 -5.09
N GLU A 43 5.99 -11.07 -4.91
CA GLU A 43 7.24 -10.31 -4.95
C GLU A 43 8.16 -10.57 -3.76
N ALA A 44 7.59 -10.81 -2.57
CA ALA A 44 8.36 -11.12 -1.36
C ALA A 44 8.64 -12.62 -1.19
N ASN A 45 8.11 -13.48 -2.08
CA ASN A 45 8.18 -14.95 -1.99
C ASN A 45 7.70 -15.46 -0.62
N LEU A 46 6.49 -15.00 -0.20
CA LEU A 46 5.88 -15.53 1.02
C LEU A 46 5.31 -16.93 0.75
N THR A 47 5.53 -17.86 1.70
CA THR A 47 4.80 -19.12 1.69
C THR A 47 3.33 -18.89 2.06
N GLU A 48 2.49 -19.90 1.88
CA GLU A 48 1.07 -19.82 2.23
C GLU A 48 0.89 -19.61 3.74
N GLU A 49 1.69 -20.27 4.58
CA GLU A 49 1.70 -20.14 6.03
C GLU A 49 2.14 -18.73 6.44
N GLU A 50 3.21 -18.22 5.84
CA GLU A 50 3.70 -16.86 6.10
C GLU A 50 2.65 -15.82 5.71
N ALA A 51 2.01 -15.96 4.56
CA ALA A 51 0.96 -15.05 4.11
C ALA A 51 -0.24 -15.06 5.06
N LYS A 52 -0.71 -16.24 5.51
CA LYS A 52 -1.80 -16.39 6.50
C LYS A 52 -1.47 -15.73 7.84
N ALA A 53 -0.22 -15.82 8.29
CA ALA A 53 0.21 -15.20 9.54
C ALA A 53 0.45 -13.68 9.41
N PHE A 54 0.97 -13.23 8.28
CA PHE A 54 1.39 -11.86 8.03
C PHE A 54 0.22 -10.91 7.73
N PHE A 55 -0.66 -11.24 6.78
CA PHE A 55 -1.67 -10.29 6.29
C PHE A 55 -2.67 -9.81 7.33
N PRO A 56 -3.14 -10.59 8.30
CA PRO A 56 -4.00 -10.07 9.35
C PRO A 56 -3.33 -8.94 10.14
N ILE A 57 -2.06 -9.12 10.53
CA ILE A 57 -1.27 -8.12 11.26
C ILE A 57 -0.99 -6.89 10.38
N TYR A 58 -0.58 -7.13 9.15
CA TYR A 58 -0.29 -6.10 8.17
C TYR A 58 -1.52 -5.24 7.84
N ASN A 59 -2.67 -5.84 7.62
CA ASN A 59 -3.90 -5.12 7.32
C ASN A 59 -4.39 -4.27 8.50
N GLU A 60 -4.30 -4.80 9.73
CA GLU A 60 -4.60 -4.04 10.95
C GLU A 60 -3.67 -2.82 11.05
N TYR A 61 -2.38 -3.02 10.84
CA TYR A 61 -1.38 -1.95 10.84
C TYR A 61 -1.71 -0.87 9.81
N LYS A 62 -1.99 -1.26 8.56
CA LYS A 62 -2.34 -0.33 7.48
C LYS A 62 -3.65 0.42 7.73
N ASP A 63 -4.64 -0.22 8.33
CA ASP A 63 -5.89 0.44 8.69
C ASP A 63 -5.68 1.49 9.80
N LYS A 64 -4.84 1.21 10.81
CA LYS A 64 -4.47 2.20 11.85
C LYS A 64 -3.67 3.37 11.28
N GLN A 65 -2.67 3.10 10.44
CA GLN A 65 -1.93 4.18 9.74
C GLN A 65 -2.89 5.08 8.96
N ARG A 66 -3.84 4.49 8.23
CA ARG A 66 -4.83 5.24 7.46
C ARG A 66 -5.71 6.13 8.35
N GLN A 67 -6.14 5.63 9.50
CA GLN A 67 -6.95 6.41 10.46
C GLN A 67 -6.18 7.64 10.96
N ILE A 68 -4.90 7.49 11.31
CA ILE A 68 -4.05 8.59 11.73
C ILE A 68 -3.86 9.60 10.59
N HIS A 69 -3.55 9.13 9.37
CA HIS A 69 -3.40 9.98 8.19
C HIS A 69 -4.69 10.77 7.88
N MET A 70 -5.86 10.13 7.98
CA MET A 70 -7.14 10.81 7.78
C MET A 70 -7.38 11.88 8.85
N SER A 71 -7.01 11.62 10.11
CA SER A 71 -7.12 12.59 11.21
C SER A 71 -6.22 13.80 10.97
N ILE A 72 -4.96 13.58 10.56
CA ILE A 72 -4.03 14.65 10.18
C ILE A 72 -4.57 15.45 8.98
N HIS A 73 -5.09 14.75 7.98
CA HIS A 73 -5.66 15.40 6.80
C HIS A 73 -6.85 16.32 7.15
N ARG A 74 -7.78 15.86 8.00
CA ARG A 74 -8.89 16.68 8.51
C ARG A 74 -8.39 17.91 9.26
N LEU A 75 -7.41 17.75 10.15
CA LEU A 75 -6.81 18.85 10.87
C LEU A 75 -6.16 19.89 9.94
N LYS A 76 -5.57 19.47 8.83
CA LYS A 76 -4.98 20.37 7.82
C LYS A 76 -6.03 21.06 6.95
N LYS A 77 -7.17 20.39 6.70
CA LYS A 77 -8.24 20.92 5.87
C LYS A 77 -9.11 21.94 6.60
N ASP A 78 -9.49 21.64 7.84
CA ASP A 78 -10.38 22.47 8.64
C ASP A 78 -9.58 23.57 9.35
N VAL A 79 -9.13 24.57 8.59
CA VAL A 79 -8.29 25.66 9.10
C VAL A 79 -9.12 26.61 9.99
N PRO A 80 -8.64 27.00 11.20
CA PRO A 80 -9.30 27.96 12.05
C PRO A 80 -9.45 29.34 11.38
N ALA A 81 -10.38 30.16 11.87
CA ALA A 81 -10.53 31.51 11.40
C ALA A 81 -9.26 32.34 11.54
N GLN A 82 -9.01 33.23 10.59
CA GLN A 82 -7.84 34.11 10.60
C GLN A 82 -7.76 34.90 11.91
N GLY A 83 -6.58 35.03 12.49
CA GLY A 83 -6.34 35.73 13.75
C GLY A 83 -6.56 34.92 15.03
N ASN A 84 -6.97 33.63 14.91
CA ASN A 84 -7.11 32.76 16.07
C ASN A 84 -5.82 31.95 16.27
N GLU A 85 -4.77 32.62 16.71
CA GLU A 85 -3.42 32.05 16.87
C GLU A 85 -3.38 30.83 17.80
N LYS A 86 -4.09 30.89 18.92
CA LYS A 86 -4.18 29.81 19.88
C LYS A 86 -4.78 28.53 19.26
N ALA A 87 -5.84 28.67 18.47
CA ALA A 87 -6.45 27.53 17.79
C ALA A 87 -5.54 26.93 16.71
N HIS A 88 -4.72 27.75 16.04
CA HIS A 88 -3.71 27.27 15.11
C HIS A 88 -2.61 26.48 15.83
N GLU A 89 -2.09 27.02 16.95
CA GLU A 89 -1.08 26.34 17.77
C GLU A 89 -1.57 24.98 18.29
N GLU A 90 -2.77 24.94 18.91
CA GLU A 90 -3.37 23.69 19.41
C GLU A 90 -3.48 22.64 18.31
N ARG A 91 -3.83 23.05 17.11
CA ARG A 91 -3.96 22.17 15.95
C ARG A 91 -2.62 21.64 15.48
N LEU A 92 -1.58 22.47 15.42
CA LEU A 92 -0.21 22.05 15.10
C LEU A 92 0.31 21.04 16.11
N LEU A 93 0.10 21.29 17.40
CA LEU A 93 0.47 20.35 18.46
C LEU A 93 -0.27 19.01 18.34
N LYS A 94 -1.54 19.04 17.96
CA LYS A 94 -2.30 17.80 17.72
C LYS A 94 -1.77 17.01 16.53
N ILE A 95 -1.38 17.68 15.44
CA ILE A 95 -0.72 17.04 14.29
C ILE A 95 0.62 16.41 14.71
N ALA A 96 1.42 17.13 15.50
CA ALA A 96 2.69 16.61 16.02
C ALA A 96 2.50 15.35 16.87
N ARG A 97 1.50 15.32 17.76
CA ARG A 97 1.15 14.13 18.56
C ARG A 97 0.74 12.95 17.69
N LEU A 98 -0.08 13.17 16.66
CA LEU A 98 -0.48 12.11 15.73
C LEU A 98 0.72 11.55 14.92
N ASN A 99 1.68 12.39 14.55
CA ASN A 99 2.92 11.92 13.91
C ASN A 99 3.78 11.08 14.88
N ALA A 100 3.87 11.46 16.15
CA ALA A 100 4.55 10.66 17.16
C ALA A 100 3.84 9.30 17.41
N GLU A 101 2.49 9.30 17.42
CA GLU A 101 1.68 8.08 17.50
C GLU A 101 1.96 7.15 16.31
N MET A 102 2.08 7.70 15.09
CA MET A 102 2.44 6.95 13.89
C MET A 102 3.79 6.25 14.05
N ALA A 103 4.82 6.97 14.51
CA ALA A 103 6.14 6.39 14.74
C ALA A 103 6.14 5.28 15.81
N GLY A 104 5.36 5.47 16.89
CA GLY A 104 5.15 4.45 17.91
C GLY A 104 4.46 3.20 17.37
N LEU A 105 3.47 3.40 16.48
CA LEU A 105 2.74 2.32 15.82
C LEU A 105 3.71 1.46 14.98
N ASP A 106 4.58 2.07 14.20
CA ASP A 106 5.57 1.37 13.38
C ASP A 106 6.43 0.44 14.24
N SER A 107 6.96 0.93 15.36
CA SER A 107 7.78 0.14 16.27
C SER A 107 7.06 -1.09 16.83
N VAL A 108 5.77 -0.96 17.17
CA VAL A 108 4.93 -2.05 17.70
C VAL A 108 4.67 -3.10 16.62
N TYR A 109 4.23 -2.65 15.43
CA TYR A 109 3.84 -3.56 14.36
C TYR A 109 5.03 -4.24 13.69
N TYR A 110 6.17 -3.58 13.56
CA TYR A 110 7.40 -4.20 13.04
C TYR A 110 7.80 -5.40 13.89
N LYS A 111 7.75 -5.25 15.23
CA LYS A 111 8.01 -6.37 16.14
C LYS A 111 7.00 -7.52 15.99
N LYS A 112 5.70 -7.21 15.78
CA LYS A 112 4.67 -8.23 15.56
C LYS A 112 4.88 -8.94 14.23
N ILE A 113 5.16 -8.21 13.16
CA ILE A 113 5.36 -8.75 11.82
C ILE A 113 6.61 -9.64 11.76
N CYS A 114 7.70 -9.24 12.41
CA CYS A 114 8.92 -10.03 12.47
C CYS A 114 8.78 -11.35 13.26
N LYS A 115 7.67 -11.57 13.96
CA LYS A 115 7.31 -12.87 14.54
C LYS A 115 6.56 -13.78 13.54
N ALA A 116 5.92 -13.20 12.54
CA ALA A 116 5.16 -13.92 11.53
C ALA A 116 6.01 -14.28 10.30
N ILE A 117 6.93 -13.39 9.91
CA ILE A 117 7.84 -13.57 8.77
C ILE A 117 9.25 -13.10 9.14
N SER A 118 10.26 -13.48 8.36
CA SER A 118 11.62 -13.00 8.59
C SER A 118 11.73 -11.47 8.41
N ALA A 119 12.63 -10.83 9.16
CA ALA A 119 12.89 -9.39 9.04
C ALA A 119 13.37 -9.02 7.61
N GLU A 120 14.12 -9.91 6.94
CA GLU A 120 14.55 -9.74 5.55
C GLU A 120 13.36 -9.64 4.60
N LYS A 121 12.39 -10.57 4.70
CA LYS A 121 11.17 -10.54 3.89
C LYS A 121 10.35 -9.30 4.17
N PHE A 122 10.25 -8.90 5.44
CA PHE A 122 9.54 -7.67 5.79
C PHE A 122 10.22 -6.44 5.21
N PHE A 123 11.55 -6.34 5.28
CA PHE A 123 12.29 -5.23 4.65
C PHE A 123 12.08 -5.20 3.13
N LYS A 124 12.02 -6.36 2.48
CA LYS A 124 11.66 -6.47 1.06
C LYS A 124 10.25 -5.96 0.79
N ILE A 125 9.29 -6.25 1.68
CA ILE A 125 7.90 -5.74 1.56
C ILE A 125 7.83 -4.23 1.66
N LEU A 126 8.56 -3.60 2.59
CA LEU A 126 8.64 -2.13 2.68
C LEU A 126 9.15 -1.51 1.36
N ASN A 127 10.18 -2.09 0.74
CA ASN A 127 10.67 -1.65 -0.56
C ASN A 127 9.64 -1.86 -1.70
N ILE A 128 8.85 -2.93 -1.62
CA ILE A 128 7.74 -3.18 -2.56
C ILE A 128 6.67 -2.08 -2.43
N GLU A 129 6.29 -1.72 -1.21
CA GLU A 129 5.34 -0.64 -0.94
C GLU A 129 5.80 0.70 -1.51
N ASP A 130 7.06 1.06 -1.30
CA ASP A 130 7.64 2.28 -1.84
C ASP A 130 7.60 2.32 -3.38
N ARG A 131 7.88 1.19 -4.03
CA ARG A 131 7.76 1.08 -5.49
C ARG A 131 6.31 1.22 -5.96
N MET A 132 5.37 0.59 -5.26
CA MET A 132 3.94 0.70 -5.56
C MET A 132 3.47 2.15 -5.43
N HIS A 133 3.86 2.82 -4.34
CA HIS A 133 3.50 4.22 -4.10
C HIS A 133 4.02 5.14 -5.21
N ARG A 134 5.29 5.00 -5.60
CA ARG A 134 5.87 5.76 -6.72
C ARG A 134 5.14 5.52 -8.05
N LYS A 135 4.80 4.27 -8.37
CA LYS A 135 4.04 3.93 -9.58
C LYS A 135 2.64 4.56 -9.58
N MET A 136 1.95 4.55 -8.43
CA MET A 136 0.65 5.20 -8.29
C MET A 136 0.73 6.70 -8.56
N LEU A 137 1.71 7.39 -7.99
CA LEU A 137 1.94 8.82 -8.21
C LEU A 137 2.25 9.12 -9.70
N GLN A 138 3.10 8.33 -10.34
CA GLN A 138 3.43 8.49 -11.75
C GLN A 138 2.20 8.31 -12.65
N ASN A 139 1.35 7.33 -12.38
CA ASN A 139 0.13 7.10 -13.14
C ASN A 139 -0.91 8.21 -12.95
N TYR A 140 -0.97 8.80 -11.75
CA TYR A 140 -1.85 9.94 -11.48
C TYR A 140 -1.44 11.20 -12.25
N ASN A 141 -0.14 11.41 -12.44
CA ASN A 141 0.44 12.57 -13.12
C ASN A 141 0.53 12.42 -14.65
N LYS A 142 0.21 11.24 -15.21
CA LYS A 142 0.13 11.08 -16.66
C LYS A 142 -1.07 11.87 -17.19
N PRO A 143 -0.87 12.81 -18.14
CA PRO A 143 -2.01 13.49 -18.77
C PRO A 143 -2.92 12.42 -19.37
N ARG A 144 -4.21 12.46 -19.05
CA ARG A 144 -5.19 11.66 -19.76
C ARG A 144 -5.15 12.11 -21.21
N SER A 145 -4.61 11.26 -22.09
CA SER A 145 -4.77 11.47 -23.54
C SER A 145 -6.27 11.56 -23.80
N ARG A 146 -6.73 12.76 -24.14
CA ARG A 146 -8.04 12.95 -24.73
C ARG A 146 -8.01 12.19 -26.03
N ASP A 147 -8.61 11.00 -26.06
CA ASP A 147 -8.97 10.36 -27.31
C ASP A 147 -9.92 11.32 -28.03
N ASN A 148 -9.31 12.12 -28.90
CA ASN A 148 -10.02 12.97 -29.83
C ASN A 148 -10.59 12.05 -30.91
N LYS A 149 -11.68 11.33 -30.57
CA LYS A 149 -12.45 10.60 -31.55
C LYS A 149 -13.22 11.63 -32.37
N THR A 150 -12.52 12.22 -33.33
CA THR A 150 -13.16 12.90 -34.48
C THR A 150 -14.10 11.91 -35.11
N ARG A 151 -15.39 12.11 -34.89
CA ARG A 151 -16.43 11.50 -35.73
C ARG A 151 -16.43 12.20 -37.10
N PRO A 152 -16.51 11.42 -38.19
CA PRO A 152 -16.80 11.97 -39.50
C PRO A 152 -18.24 12.51 -39.61
#